data_c69daa310bec8f293785830f53eedbcb
#
_entry.id   c69daa310bec8f293785830f53eedbcb
#
_cell.length_a   1.000
_cell.length_b   1.000
_cell.length_c   1.000
_cell.angle_alpha   90.00
_cell.angle_beta   90.00
_cell.angle_gamma   90.00
#
_symmetry.space_group_name_H-M   'P 1'
#
loop_
_entity.id
_entity.type
_entity.pdbx_description
1 polymer ?
#
loop_
_entity_poly.entity_id
_entity_poly.type
_entity_poly.pdbx_seq_one_letter_code
_entity_poly.pdbx_strand_id
1 'polypeptide(L)'
;MARTNFDMLLEAGCHFGHLKRKWNPAMAPYIFMERNGIHIIDLHKTVVKIDEAAEALKQIAKSGKKVLFVATKKQAKDIVAEKATAVNMPYVIERWPGGMLTNFPTIRKAVKKMTTIAKLMEDGTYGNLSKREILQISRQRAKLEKNLGSIADLTRLPSALFVVDVMKEHIAVKEANRLGIPVFAIVDTNSDPNNIDFMIPANDDAKDSIEVILNACCTAIAEGLEERKAERADEKAAKEQSEEAEEARPRARRARKSDDASKAPVAEEEAPAAEEEEAPAAE
;
A
#
# COMPACT_ATOMS: atom_id res chain seq x y z
N MET A 1 -11.05 -9.36 19.19
CA MET A 1 -10.07 -9.75 20.24
C MET A 1 -8.81 -8.96 20.01
N ALA A 2 -8.17 -8.44 21.07
CA ALA A 2 -6.93 -7.70 20.94
C ALA A 2 -5.85 -8.58 20.27
N ARG A 3 -5.15 -8.07 19.28
CA ARG A 3 -4.11 -8.79 18.51
C ARG A 3 -2.79 -8.84 19.27
N THR A 4 -2.62 -7.92 20.21
CA THR A 4 -1.43 -7.82 21.06
C THR A 4 -1.85 -7.70 22.52
N ASN A 5 -0.98 -8.17 23.43
CA ASN A 5 -1.18 -8.05 24.86
C ASN A 5 -0.18 -7.03 25.43
N PHE A 6 -0.57 -6.38 26.52
CA PHE A 6 0.28 -5.44 27.26
C PHE A 6 1.64 -6.05 27.64
N ASP A 7 1.63 -7.28 28.16
CA ASP A 7 2.85 -7.97 28.60
C ASP A 7 3.81 -8.23 27.45
N MET A 8 3.31 -8.65 26.27
CA MET A 8 4.12 -8.82 25.05
C MET A 8 4.79 -7.52 24.61
N LEU A 9 4.06 -6.40 24.65
CA LEU A 9 4.61 -5.09 24.28
C LEU A 9 5.63 -4.60 25.31
N LEU A 10 5.43 -4.93 26.58
CA LEU A 10 6.35 -4.57 27.64
C LEU A 10 7.68 -5.35 27.53
N GLU A 11 7.60 -6.66 27.30
CA GLU A 11 8.77 -7.53 27.07
C GLU A 11 9.55 -7.13 25.82
N ALA A 12 8.85 -6.78 24.74
CA ALA A 12 9.46 -6.29 23.50
C ALA A 12 10.07 -4.88 23.64
N GLY A 13 9.89 -4.20 24.76
CA GLY A 13 10.45 -2.87 25.01
C GLY A 13 9.77 -1.75 24.21
N CYS A 14 8.52 -1.91 23.81
CA CYS A 14 7.74 -0.91 23.08
C CYS A 14 7.53 0.39 23.89
N HIS A 15 7.62 0.32 25.20
CA HIS A 15 7.38 1.43 26.13
C HIS A 15 8.55 2.44 26.20
N PHE A 16 9.74 2.09 25.72
CA PHE A 16 10.87 3.02 25.70
C PHE A 16 10.74 4.04 24.58
N GLY A 17 10.70 5.30 24.94
CA GLY A 17 10.80 6.40 23.99
C GLY A 17 12.19 7.02 23.98
N HIS A 18 12.31 8.19 23.38
CA HIS A 18 13.53 8.96 23.28
C HIS A 18 13.80 9.86 24.49
N LEU A 19 14.99 10.45 24.53
CA LEU A 19 15.41 11.40 25.57
C LEU A 19 14.48 12.62 25.58
N LYS A 20 14.15 13.11 26.79
CA LYS A 20 13.33 14.31 27.03
C LYS A 20 13.71 15.50 26.17
N ARG A 21 15.00 15.78 25.97
CA ARG A 21 15.46 16.91 25.17
C ARG A 21 15.13 16.84 23.68
N LYS A 22 14.73 15.67 23.17
CA LYS A 22 14.44 15.42 21.75
C LYS A 22 12.96 15.18 21.47
N TRP A 23 12.12 15.22 22.48
CA TRP A 23 10.73 14.86 22.35
C TRP A 23 9.92 15.92 21.56
N ASN A 24 8.82 15.50 21.00
CA ASN A 24 7.85 16.38 20.37
C ASN A 24 6.67 16.62 21.34
N PRO A 25 6.29 17.88 21.62
CA PRO A 25 5.15 18.19 22.49
C PRO A 25 3.81 17.58 22.03
N ALA A 26 3.62 17.37 20.72
CA ALA A 26 2.41 16.71 20.18
C ALA A 26 2.27 15.25 20.64
N MET A 27 3.36 14.62 21.12
CA MET A 27 3.33 13.28 21.70
C MET A 27 2.96 13.22 23.18
N ALA A 28 2.78 14.38 23.85
CA ALA A 28 2.41 14.45 25.26
C ALA A 28 1.23 13.56 25.66
N PRO A 29 0.14 13.42 24.89
CA PRO A 29 -0.99 12.54 25.24
C PRO A 29 -0.63 11.05 25.32
N TYR A 30 0.47 10.61 24.71
CA TYR A 30 0.89 9.22 24.60
C TYR A 30 2.04 8.86 25.55
N ILE A 31 2.56 9.86 26.28
CA ILE A 31 3.62 9.68 27.26
C ILE A 31 2.98 9.40 28.61
N PHE A 32 3.35 8.29 29.24
CA PHE A 32 2.88 7.92 30.58
C PHE A 32 3.68 8.61 31.70
N MET A 33 5.02 8.58 31.59
CA MET A 33 5.91 9.18 32.59
C MET A 33 7.30 9.45 32.01
N GLU A 34 8.13 10.13 32.79
CA GLU A 34 9.57 10.28 32.55
C GLU A 34 10.36 9.45 33.59
N ARG A 35 11.33 8.68 33.12
CA ARG A 35 12.26 7.94 33.99
C ARG A 35 13.68 8.04 33.46
N ASN A 36 14.62 8.46 34.29
CA ASN A 36 16.02 8.64 33.92
C ASN A 36 16.26 9.53 32.68
N GLY A 37 15.42 10.58 32.49
CA GLY A 37 15.52 11.47 31.33
C GLY A 37 15.03 10.88 30.01
N ILE A 38 14.35 9.73 30.05
CA ILE A 38 13.71 9.08 28.90
C ILE A 38 12.21 9.07 29.12
N HIS A 39 11.45 9.34 28.09
CA HIS A 39 10.00 9.23 28.09
C HIS A 39 9.56 7.79 28.01
N ILE A 40 8.56 7.40 28.79
CA ILE A 40 7.92 6.09 28.76
C ILE A 40 6.56 6.24 28.07
N ILE A 41 6.32 5.45 27.04
CA ILE A 41 5.09 5.45 26.25
C ILE A 41 4.00 4.66 26.96
N ASP A 42 2.76 5.11 26.90
CA ASP A 42 1.59 4.45 27.45
C ASP A 42 1.17 3.24 26.57
N LEU A 43 1.51 2.04 27.00
CA LEU A 43 1.21 0.80 26.26
C LEU A 43 -0.28 0.49 26.15
N HIS A 44 -1.13 0.97 27.06
CA HIS A 44 -2.58 0.78 26.92
C HIS A 44 -3.11 1.48 25.68
N LYS A 45 -2.61 2.70 25.40
CA LYS A 45 -2.93 3.41 24.16
C LYS A 45 -2.32 2.73 22.95
N THR A 46 -1.12 2.17 23.08
CA THR A 46 -0.47 1.42 22.00
C THR A 46 -1.30 0.23 21.57
N VAL A 47 -1.81 -0.59 22.49
CA VAL A 47 -2.68 -1.75 22.18
C VAL A 47 -3.91 -1.29 21.35
N VAL A 48 -4.61 -0.27 21.83
CA VAL A 48 -5.80 0.25 21.13
C VAL A 48 -5.45 0.74 19.72
N LYS A 49 -4.35 1.46 19.58
CA LYS A 49 -3.91 2.01 18.29
C LYS A 49 -3.40 0.93 17.33
N ILE A 50 -2.83 -0.15 17.82
CA ILE A 50 -2.48 -1.32 17.00
C ILE A 50 -3.75 -1.98 16.47
N ASP A 51 -4.77 -2.18 17.29
CA ASP A 51 -6.02 -2.81 16.88
C ASP A 51 -6.77 -1.95 15.84
N GLU A 52 -6.84 -0.62 16.03
CA GLU A 52 -7.41 0.32 15.06
C GLU A 52 -6.67 0.25 13.71
N ALA A 53 -5.34 0.30 13.73
CA ALA A 53 -4.51 0.24 12.52
C ALA A 53 -4.62 -1.12 11.83
N ALA A 54 -4.63 -2.22 12.58
CA ALA A 54 -4.74 -3.57 12.06
C ALA A 54 -6.08 -3.79 11.36
N GLU A 55 -7.19 -3.31 11.93
CA GLU A 55 -8.52 -3.43 11.31
C GLU A 55 -8.60 -2.63 10.00
N ALA A 56 -8.09 -1.40 9.98
CA ALA A 56 -8.03 -0.61 8.76
C ALA A 56 -7.16 -1.27 7.67
N LEU A 57 -6.01 -1.83 8.02
CA LEU A 57 -5.14 -2.57 7.10
C LEU A 57 -5.82 -3.83 6.55
N LYS A 58 -6.57 -4.56 7.39
CA LYS A 58 -7.37 -5.72 6.99
C LYS A 58 -8.39 -5.34 5.92
N GLN A 59 -9.12 -4.24 6.10
CA GLN A 59 -10.11 -3.74 5.14
C GLN A 59 -9.47 -3.33 3.80
N ILE A 60 -8.30 -2.69 3.84
CA ILE A 60 -7.54 -2.35 2.64
C ILE A 60 -7.11 -3.62 1.90
N ALA A 61 -6.60 -4.64 2.61
CA ALA A 61 -6.18 -5.91 2.02
C ALA A 61 -7.38 -6.69 1.43
N LYS A 62 -8.51 -6.73 2.12
CA LYS A 62 -9.77 -7.32 1.66
C LYS A 62 -10.24 -6.68 0.35
N SER A 63 -10.14 -5.37 0.21
CA SER A 63 -10.44 -4.68 -1.05
C SER A 63 -9.44 -5.00 -2.18
N GLY A 64 -8.36 -5.73 -1.89
CA GLY A 64 -7.33 -6.15 -2.82
C GLY A 64 -6.34 -5.08 -3.22
N LYS A 65 -6.28 -4.03 -2.46
CA LYS A 65 -5.33 -2.94 -2.64
C LYS A 65 -4.00 -3.28 -1.98
N LYS A 66 -2.92 -2.65 -2.43
CA LYS A 66 -1.58 -2.89 -1.88
C LYS A 66 -1.23 -1.84 -0.84
N VAL A 67 -0.57 -2.29 0.22
CA VAL A 67 0.06 -1.45 1.26
C VAL A 67 1.56 -1.42 0.97
N LEU A 68 2.17 -0.24 0.95
CA LEU A 68 3.60 -0.08 0.75
C LEU A 68 4.29 0.11 2.10
N PHE A 69 5.20 -0.80 2.44
CA PHE A 69 6.00 -0.70 3.66
C PHE A 69 7.28 0.09 3.42
N VAL A 70 7.62 0.99 4.35
CA VAL A 70 8.81 1.85 4.26
C VAL A 70 9.58 1.83 5.56
N ALA A 71 10.83 1.37 5.49
CA ALA A 71 11.72 1.29 6.65
C ALA A 71 13.18 1.36 6.21
N THR A 72 13.80 2.54 6.23
CA THR A 72 15.24 2.66 5.93
C THR A 72 16.12 2.55 7.17
N LYS A 73 15.53 2.40 8.36
CA LYS A 73 16.24 2.21 9.63
C LYS A 73 16.90 0.84 9.68
N LYS A 74 18.17 0.77 10.09
CA LYS A 74 18.95 -0.49 10.08
C LYS A 74 18.27 -1.61 10.89
N GLN A 75 17.64 -1.26 12.01
CA GLN A 75 16.98 -2.20 12.90
C GLN A 75 15.70 -2.80 12.29
N ALA A 76 15.03 -2.04 11.42
CA ALA A 76 13.73 -2.40 10.83
C ALA A 76 13.82 -3.09 9.46
N LYS A 77 14.91 -2.88 8.71
CA LYS A 77 15.07 -3.32 7.32
C LYS A 77 14.74 -4.79 7.10
N ASP A 78 15.42 -5.65 7.83
CA ASP A 78 15.35 -7.10 7.63
C ASP A 78 13.96 -7.64 8.03
N ILE A 79 13.43 -7.13 9.15
CA ILE A 79 12.11 -7.49 9.67
C ILE A 79 11.01 -7.08 8.69
N VAL A 80 11.06 -5.84 8.19
CA VAL A 80 10.07 -5.35 7.22
C VAL A 80 10.14 -6.12 5.91
N ALA A 81 11.35 -6.44 5.42
CA ALA A 81 11.51 -7.24 4.20
C ALA A 81 10.89 -8.63 4.34
N GLU A 82 11.16 -9.31 5.45
CA GLU A 82 10.62 -10.64 5.74
C GLU A 82 9.08 -10.62 5.84
N LYS A 83 8.54 -9.76 6.70
CA LYS A 83 7.10 -9.71 6.97
C LYS A 83 6.30 -9.22 5.75
N ALA A 84 6.78 -8.20 5.03
CA ALA A 84 6.10 -7.71 3.81
C ALA A 84 6.13 -8.75 2.69
N THR A 85 7.22 -9.51 2.53
CA THR A 85 7.31 -10.59 1.56
C THR A 85 6.32 -11.72 1.89
N ALA A 86 6.20 -12.10 3.16
CA ALA A 86 5.26 -13.14 3.60
C ALA A 86 3.79 -12.82 3.21
N VAL A 87 3.40 -11.55 3.25
CA VAL A 87 2.05 -11.10 2.86
C VAL A 87 1.97 -10.59 1.41
N ASN A 88 3.02 -10.78 0.63
CA ASN A 88 3.12 -10.34 -0.77
C ASN A 88 2.77 -8.84 -0.96
N MET A 89 3.30 -7.99 -0.09
CA MET A 89 3.17 -6.54 -0.17
C MET A 89 4.50 -5.90 -0.58
N PRO A 90 4.48 -4.79 -1.36
CA PRO A 90 5.67 -4.06 -1.75
C PRO A 90 6.31 -3.36 -0.54
N TYR A 91 7.64 -3.22 -0.56
CA TYR A 91 8.38 -2.56 0.50
C TYR A 91 9.59 -1.77 -0.01
N VAL A 92 10.05 -0.78 0.76
CA VAL A 92 11.26 0.01 0.51
C VAL A 92 12.10 0.03 1.77
N ILE A 93 13.32 -0.52 1.70
CA ILE A 93 14.20 -0.68 2.87
C ILE A 93 15.56 0.03 2.74
N GLU A 94 16.00 0.37 1.54
CA GLU A 94 17.32 0.96 1.36
C GLU A 94 17.29 2.48 1.37
N ARG A 95 16.58 3.05 0.44
CA ARG A 95 16.46 4.51 0.30
C ARG A 95 15.13 4.85 -0.36
N TRP A 96 14.43 5.81 0.19
CA TRP A 96 13.27 6.40 -0.47
C TRP A 96 13.73 7.34 -1.60
N PRO A 97 13.46 7.04 -2.86
CA PRO A 97 13.73 7.98 -3.95
C PRO A 97 12.67 9.08 -3.90
N GLY A 98 13.10 10.35 -3.82
CA GLY A 98 12.17 11.48 -3.88
C GLY A 98 11.33 11.43 -5.16
N GLY A 99 10.03 11.68 -5.02
CA GLY A 99 9.07 11.56 -6.13
C GLY A 99 8.56 10.13 -6.36
N MET A 100 8.78 9.21 -5.42
CA MET A 100 8.36 7.82 -5.58
C MET A 100 6.85 7.67 -5.76
N LEU A 101 6.07 8.45 -5.03
CA LEU A 101 4.61 8.48 -5.17
C LEU A 101 4.17 9.62 -6.09
N THR A 102 4.70 10.82 -5.91
CA THR A 102 4.30 12.02 -6.66
C THR A 102 4.74 11.99 -8.12
N ASN A 103 5.84 11.33 -8.46
CA ASN A 103 6.34 11.14 -9.82
C ASN A 103 6.46 9.65 -10.18
N PHE A 104 5.42 8.90 -9.88
CA PHE A 104 5.36 7.45 -10.10
C PHE A 104 5.67 7.01 -11.55
N PRO A 105 5.24 7.72 -12.63
CA PRO A 105 5.62 7.34 -13.99
C PRO A 105 7.12 7.28 -14.24
N THR A 106 7.92 8.17 -13.62
CA THR A 106 9.38 8.15 -13.73
C THR A 106 9.99 6.96 -13.01
N ILE A 107 9.48 6.62 -11.83
CA ILE A 107 9.89 5.42 -11.10
C ILE A 107 9.57 4.16 -11.91
N ARG A 108 8.40 4.09 -12.55
CA ARG A 108 8.03 2.98 -13.45
C ARG A 108 8.96 2.85 -14.66
N LYS A 109 9.44 3.96 -15.21
CA LYS A 109 10.48 3.95 -16.26
C LYS A 109 11.80 3.36 -15.74
N ALA A 110 12.20 3.71 -14.50
CA ALA A 110 13.41 3.16 -13.89
C ALA A 110 13.28 1.65 -13.63
N VAL A 111 12.13 1.18 -13.15
CA VAL A 111 11.83 -0.26 -12.98
C VAL A 111 11.86 -0.99 -14.34
N LYS A 112 11.22 -0.44 -15.37
CA LYS A 112 11.29 -1.01 -16.74
C LYS A 112 12.74 -1.08 -17.25
N LYS A 113 13.54 -0.04 -17.03
CA LYS A 113 14.97 -0.07 -17.39
C LYS A 113 15.70 -1.20 -16.68
N MET A 114 15.44 -1.42 -15.40
CA MET A 114 16.03 -2.52 -14.63
C MET A 114 15.69 -3.88 -15.23
N THR A 115 14.42 -4.14 -15.54
CA THR A 115 13.97 -5.40 -16.15
C THR A 115 14.50 -5.60 -17.57
N THR A 116 14.60 -4.52 -18.37
CA THR A 116 15.19 -4.57 -19.71
C THR A 116 16.67 -4.91 -19.64
N ILE A 117 17.44 -4.30 -18.75
CA ILE A 117 18.86 -4.63 -18.55
C ILE A 117 19.01 -6.10 -18.14
N ALA A 118 18.16 -6.61 -17.25
CA ALA A 118 18.19 -8.01 -16.83
C ALA A 118 18.02 -8.96 -18.03
N LYS A 119 16.97 -8.75 -18.83
CA LYS A 119 16.69 -9.55 -20.04
C LYS A 119 17.83 -9.50 -21.05
N LEU A 120 18.35 -8.30 -21.38
CA LEU A 120 19.45 -8.15 -22.33
C LEU A 120 20.75 -8.81 -21.85
N MET A 121 20.96 -8.93 -20.54
CA MET A 121 22.09 -9.66 -19.97
C MET A 121 21.91 -11.17 -20.11
N GLU A 122 20.69 -11.68 -19.95
CA GLU A 122 20.33 -13.10 -20.12
C GLU A 122 20.39 -13.52 -21.59
N ASP A 123 19.92 -12.66 -22.51
CA ASP A 123 19.90 -12.90 -23.96
C ASP A 123 21.30 -12.83 -24.62
N GLY A 124 22.34 -12.51 -23.85
CA GLY A 124 23.73 -12.42 -24.37
C GLY A 124 23.96 -11.26 -25.36
N THR A 125 23.01 -10.34 -25.50
CA THR A 125 23.09 -9.18 -26.42
C THR A 125 24.30 -8.26 -26.13
N TYR A 126 24.80 -8.31 -24.89
CA TYR A 126 25.99 -7.54 -24.49
C TYR A 126 27.32 -8.22 -24.83
N GLY A 127 27.32 -9.34 -25.56
CA GLY A 127 28.55 -10.07 -25.95
C GLY A 127 29.56 -9.24 -26.75
N ASN A 128 29.09 -8.22 -27.48
CA ASN A 128 29.91 -7.32 -28.29
C ASN A 128 30.46 -6.11 -27.52
N LEU A 129 30.09 -5.95 -26.24
CA LEU A 129 30.55 -4.81 -25.41
C LEU A 129 31.90 -5.09 -24.76
N SER A 130 32.64 -4.03 -24.47
CA SER A 130 33.87 -4.13 -23.70
C SER A 130 33.59 -4.62 -22.26
N LYS A 131 34.56 -5.31 -21.65
CA LYS A 131 34.46 -5.79 -20.26
C LYS A 131 34.14 -4.66 -19.27
N ARG A 132 34.63 -3.45 -19.55
CA ARG A 132 34.37 -2.26 -18.72
C ARG A 132 32.92 -1.80 -18.80
N GLU A 133 32.32 -1.80 -19.98
CA GLU A 133 30.92 -1.43 -20.18
C GLU A 133 29.96 -2.43 -19.54
N ILE A 134 30.25 -3.74 -19.72
CA ILE A 134 29.48 -4.80 -19.05
C ILE A 134 29.48 -4.61 -17.54
N LEU A 135 30.66 -4.32 -16.96
CA LEU A 135 30.77 -4.08 -15.53
C LEU A 135 29.99 -2.83 -15.06
N GLN A 136 29.98 -1.76 -15.86
CA GLN A 136 29.18 -0.57 -15.56
C GLN A 136 27.68 -0.86 -15.57
N ILE A 137 27.21 -1.57 -16.57
CA ILE A 137 25.80 -1.96 -16.72
C ILE A 137 25.38 -2.88 -15.55
N SER A 138 26.23 -3.87 -15.22
CA SER A 138 25.99 -4.77 -14.08
C SER A 138 25.89 -4.00 -12.75
N ARG A 139 26.79 -3.06 -12.50
CA ARG A 139 26.72 -2.20 -11.31
C ARG A 139 25.46 -1.31 -11.29
N GLN A 140 25.08 -0.79 -12.45
CA GLN A 140 23.85 0.00 -12.56
C GLN A 140 22.60 -0.85 -12.28
N ARG A 141 22.55 -2.07 -12.82
CA ARG A 141 21.48 -3.04 -12.53
C ARG A 141 21.41 -3.32 -11.03
N ALA A 142 22.52 -3.73 -10.42
CA ALA A 142 22.58 -4.06 -9.00
C ALA A 142 22.10 -2.89 -8.10
N LYS A 143 22.48 -1.65 -8.47
CA LYS A 143 21.99 -0.45 -7.75
C LYS A 143 20.50 -0.23 -7.89
N LEU A 144 19.93 -0.44 -9.08
CA LEU A 144 18.50 -0.32 -9.31
C LEU A 144 17.74 -1.44 -8.60
N GLU A 145 18.21 -2.68 -8.69
CA GLU A 145 17.62 -3.85 -8.06
C GLU A 145 17.58 -3.71 -6.53
N LYS A 146 18.66 -3.23 -5.93
CA LYS A 146 18.74 -2.96 -4.49
C LYS A 146 17.69 -1.94 -4.02
N ASN A 147 17.43 -0.88 -4.82
CA ASN A 147 16.55 0.22 -4.43
C ASN A 147 15.10 0.02 -4.87
N LEU A 148 14.85 -0.66 -5.98
CA LEU A 148 13.54 -0.74 -6.63
C LEU A 148 13.06 -2.17 -6.88
N GLY A 149 13.88 -3.18 -6.56
CA GLY A 149 13.54 -4.59 -6.80
C GLY A 149 12.25 -5.01 -6.10
N SER A 150 12.07 -4.61 -4.86
CA SER A 150 10.89 -4.94 -4.04
C SER A 150 9.58 -4.27 -4.51
N ILE A 151 9.66 -3.29 -5.40
CA ILE A 151 8.50 -2.58 -5.98
C ILE A 151 8.32 -2.88 -7.48
N ALA A 152 9.06 -3.86 -8.02
CA ALA A 152 8.99 -4.20 -9.44
C ALA A 152 7.57 -4.51 -9.91
N ASP A 153 6.80 -5.22 -9.10
CA ASP A 153 5.42 -5.64 -9.37
C ASP A 153 4.37 -4.56 -9.08
N LEU A 154 4.77 -3.42 -8.54
CA LEU A 154 3.86 -2.33 -8.24
C LEU A 154 3.45 -1.60 -9.51
N THR A 155 2.27 -1.93 -10.06
CA THR A 155 1.75 -1.35 -11.30
C THR A 155 0.97 -0.05 -11.10
N ARG A 156 0.39 0.14 -9.91
CA ARG A 156 -0.44 1.30 -9.51
C ARG A 156 0.08 1.88 -8.21
N LEU A 157 -0.31 3.10 -7.90
CA LEU A 157 -0.04 3.70 -6.58
C LEU A 157 -0.59 2.81 -5.46
N PRO A 158 0.13 2.69 -4.34
CA PRO A 158 -0.35 1.99 -3.16
C PRO A 158 -1.55 2.72 -2.56
N SER A 159 -2.43 2.00 -1.91
CA SER A 159 -3.62 2.59 -1.25
C SER A 159 -3.38 2.94 0.21
N ALA A 160 -2.26 2.53 0.76
CA ALA A 160 -1.80 2.91 2.08
C ALA A 160 -0.28 2.84 2.16
N LEU A 161 0.29 3.63 3.04
CA LEU A 161 1.69 3.63 3.38
C LEU A 161 1.87 3.17 4.82
N PHE A 162 2.75 2.21 5.08
CA PHE A 162 3.15 1.82 6.43
C PHE A 162 4.60 2.22 6.66
N VAL A 163 4.84 3.08 7.63
CA VAL A 163 6.15 3.72 7.88
C VAL A 163 6.70 3.30 9.24
N VAL A 164 7.98 2.95 9.28
CA VAL A 164 8.74 2.79 10.52
C VAL A 164 9.72 3.95 10.64
N ASP A 165 9.61 4.73 11.71
CA ASP A 165 10.37 5.95 11.97
C ASP A 165 9.99 7.13 11.03
N VAL A 166 9.02 7.92 11.47
CA VAL A 166 8.49 9.08 10.74
C VAL A 166 9.54 10.18 10.56
N MET A 167 10.42 10.38 11.54
CA MET A 167 11.48 11.39 11.44
C MET A 167 12.40 11.13 10.25
N LYS A 168 12.73 9.87 10.02
CA LYS A 168 13.62 9.46 8.94
C LYS A 168 12.91 9.44 7.59
N GLU A 169 11.69 8.97 7.56
CA GLU A 169 10.90 8.81 6.34
C GLU A 169 9.94 10.00 6.07
N HIS A 170 10.27 11.18 6.59
CA HIS A 170 9.44 12.39 6.45
C HIS A 170 9.09 12.76 4.99
N ILE A 171 9.95 12.39 4.03
CA ILE A 171 9.68 12.63 2.61
C ILE A 171 8.56 11.72 2.12
N ALA A 172 8.57 10.45 2.50
CA ALA A 172 7.55 9.48 2.14
C ALA A 172 6.17 9.90 2.70
N VAL A 173 6.13 10.31 3.97
CA VAL A 173 4.91 10.81 4.62
C VAL A 173 4.37 12.06 3.91
N LYS A 174 5.23 13.05 3.60
CA LYS A 174 4.82 14.25 2.87
C LYS A 174 4.27 13.94 1.47
N GLU A 175 4.87 12.99 0.76
CA GLU A 175 4.38 12.58 -0.55
C GLU A 175 3.03 11.85 -0.46
N ALA A 176 2.83 10.98 0.53
CA ALA A 176 1.58 10.27 0.77
C ALA A 176 0.44 11.28 1.09
N ASN A 177 0.68 12.18 2.01
CA ASN A 177 -0.30 13.21 2.41
C ASN A 177 -0.68 14.12 1.23
N ARG A 178 0.29 14.47 0.37
CA ARG A 178 0.01 15.26 -0.84
C ARG A 178 -0.94 14.56 -1.81
N LEU A 179 -0.93 13.23 -1.83
CA LEU A 179 -1.77 12.41 -2.70
C LEU A 179 -3.03 11.88 -2.01
N GLY A 180 -3.25 12.20 -0.74
CA GLY A 180 -4.37 11.69 0.06
C GLY A 180 -4.29 10.19 0.31
N ILE A 181 -3.08 9.63 0.38
CA ILE A 181 -2.85 8.22 0.70
C ILE A 181 -2.73 8.09 2.22
N PRO A 182 -3.58 7.28 2.89
CA PRO A 182 -3.54 7.10 4.32
C PRO A 182 -2.19 6.53 4.79
N VAL A 183 -1.68 7.13 5.86
CA VAL A 183 -0.38 6.80 6.46
C VAL A 183 -0.58 6.09 7.78
N PHE A 184 -0.04 4.89 7.86
CA PHE A 184 0.13 4.10 9.08
C PHE A 184 1.58 4.24 9.53
N ALA A 185 1.84 4.53 10.79
CA ALA A 185 3.22 4.67 11.22
C ALA A 185 3.46 4.24 12.67
N ILE A 186 4.62 3.64 12.91
CA ILE A 186 5.20 3.51 14.25
C ILE A 186 5.83 4.86 14.58
N VAL A 187 5.36 5.49 15.67
CA VAL A 187 5.69 6.86 16.06
C VAL A 187 6.31 6.85 17.44
N ASP A 188 7.57 7.21 17.54
CA ASP A 188 8.24 7.40 18.82
C ASP A 188 8.04 8.84 19.35
N THR A 189 8.43 9.10 20.57
CA THR A 189 8.25 10.37 21.29
C THR A 189 8.94 11.58 20.66
N ASN A 190 9.88 11.39 19.73
CA ASN A 190 10.59 12.45 18.99
C ASN A 190 9.90 12.87 17.68
N SER A 191 8.87 12.14 17.26
CA SER A 191 8.21 12.31 15.96
C SER A 191 6.95 13.17 16.06
N ASP A 192 6.51 13.75 14.92
CA ASP A 192 5.28 14.51 14.83
C ASP A 192 4.12 13.61 14.38
N PRO A 193 3.08 13.40 15.21
CA PRO A 193 1.94 12.54 14.88
C PRO A 193 0.90 13.23 13.96
N ASN A 194 0.95 14.56 13.80
CA ASN A 194 -0.14 15.33 13.16
C ASN A 194 -0.40 15.00 11.68
N ASN A 195 0.59 14.41 11.00
CA ASN A 195 0.50 14.07 9.57
C ASN A 195 0.28 12.58 9.34
N ILE A 196 -0.23 11.84 10.33
CA ILE A 196 -0.38 10.38 10.30
C ILE A 196 -1.82 10.04 10.66
N ASP A 197 -2.48 9.27 9.80
CA ASP A 197 -3.88 8.89 10.00
C ASP A 197 -4.02 7.80 11.07
N PHE A 198 -3.14 6.79 11.02
CA PHE A 198 -3.12 5.68 11.97
C PHE A 198 -1.76 5.59 12.65
N MET A 199 -1.61 6.35 13.73
CA MET A 199 -0.38 6.33 14.49
C MET A 199 -0.38 5.20 15.52
N ILE A 200 0.76 4.53 15.66
CA ILE A 200 1.03 3.52 16.68
C ILE A 200 2.17 4.05 17.56
N PRO A 201 1.87 4.57 18.76
CA PRO A 201 2.90 5.09 19.65
C PRO A 201 3.73 3.91 20.19
N ALA A 202 4.99 3.82 19.78
CA ALA A 202 5.89 2.75 20.23
C ALA A 202 7.35 3.08 19.91
N ASN A 203 8.24 2.30 20.50
CA ASN A 203 9.67 2.35 20.23
C ASN A 203 9.99 1.89 18.81
N ASP A 204 10.69 2.73 18.05
CA ASP A 204 11.12 2.47 16.69
C ASP A 204 12.60 2.08 16.57
N ASP A 205 13.33 1.96 17.70
CA ASP A 205 14.73 1.56 17.77
C ASP A 205 14.92 0.07 18.11
N ALA A 206 14.03 -0.52 18.91
CA ALA A 206 14.11 -1.90 19.33
C ALA A 206 13.57 -2.83 18.23
N LYS A 207 14.34 -3.86 17.87
CA LYS A 207 13.93 -4.86 16.86
C LYS A 207 12.67 -5.61 17.29
N ASP A 208 12.63 -6.06 18.53
CA ASP A 208 11.51 -6.83 19.07
C ASP A 208 10.21 -6.02 19.10
N SER A 209 10.29 -4.72 19.43
CA SER A 209 9.17 -3.78 19.36
C SER A 209 8.59 -3.69 17.93
N ILE A 210 9.47 -3.46 16.95
CA ILE A 210 9.08 -3.36 15.54
C ILE A 210 8.47 -4.68 15.06
N GLU A 211 9.07 -5.81 15.45
CA GLU A 211 8.61 -7.14 15.04
C GLU A 211 7.21 -7.46 15.57
N VAL A 212 6.93 -7.23 16.85
CA VAL A 212 5.62 -7.49 17.47
C VAL A 212 4.53 -6.67 16.78
N ILE A 213 4.77 -5.39 16.53
CA ILE A 213 3.81 -4.50 15.85
C ILE A 213 3.58 -4.93 14.41
N LEU A 214 4.67 -5.22 13.68
CA LEU A 214 4.56 -5.69 12.28
C LEU A 214 3.86 -7.04 12.19
N ASN A 215 4.10 -7.96 13.13
CA ASN A 215 3.39 -9.24 13.18
C ASN A 215 1.88 -9.03 13.33
N ALA A 216 1.43 -8.17 14.24
CA ALA A 216 0.01 -7.85 14.41
C ALA A 216 -0.61 -7.27 13.13
N CYS A 217 0.06 -6.31 12.50
CA CYS A 217 -0.40 -5.68 11.27
C CYS A 217 -0.39 -6.63 10.06
N CYS A 218 0.68 -7.41 9.89
CA CYS A 218 0.79 -8.37 8.78
C CYS A 218 -0.18 -9.53 8.91
N THR A 219 -0.46 -10.00 10.14
CA THR A 219 -1.51 -11.01 10.39
C THR A 219 -2.87 -10.48 9.98
N ALA A 220 -3.20 -9.23 10.29
CA ALA A 220 -4.44 -8.60 9.86
C ALA A 220 -4.55 -8.49 8.33
N ILE A 221 -3.44 -8.14 7.67
CA ILE A 221 -3.38 -8.11 6.20
C ILE A 221 -3.59 -9.52 5.62
N ALA A 222 -2.96 -10.55 6.19
CA ALA A 222 -3.12 -11.94 5.75
C ALA A 222 -4.58 -12.39 5.86
N GLU A 223 -5.23 -12.15 7.00
CA GLU A 223 -6.67 -12.43 7.18
C GLU A 223 -7.54 -11.73 6.12
N GLY A 224 -7.28 -10.44 5.84
CA GLY A 224 -8.02 -9.71 4.81
C GLY A 224 -7.81 -10.28 3.40
N LEU A 225 -6.60 -10.78 3.09
CA LEU A 225 -6.31 -11.44 1.83
C LEU A 225 -6.99 -12.80 1.72
N GLU A 226 -7.10 -13.55 2.81
CA GLU A 226 -7.80 -14.84 2.86
C GLU A 226 -9.31 -14.66 2.70
N GLU A 227 -9.93 -13.71 3.41
CA GLU A 227 -11.33 -13.35 3.24
C GLU A 227 -11.65 -12.99 1.77
N ARG A 228 -10.78 -12.20 1.14
CA ARG A 228 -10.92 -11.86 -0.27
C ARG A 228 -10.82 -13.06 -1.20
N LYS A 229 -9.93 -14.03 -0.90
CA LYS A 229 -9.82 -15.26 -1.70
C LYS A 229 -11.09 -16.11 -1.59
N ALA A 230 -11.65 -16.21 -0.38
CA ALA A 230 -12.90 -16.91 -0.14
C ALA A 230 -14.06 -16.26 -0.90
N GLU A 231 -14.26 -14.94 -0.75
CA GLU A 231 -15.31 -14.20 -1.47
C GLU A 231 -15.22 -14.37 -3.00
N ARG A 232 -14.00 -14.34 -3.56
CA ARG A 232 -13.80 -14.56 -5.00
C ARG A 232 -14.05 -15.99 -5.45
N ALA A 233 -13.81 -16.98 -4.59
CA ALA A 233 -14.14 -18.36 -4.89
C ALA A 233 -15.65 -18.55 -4.92
N ASP A 234 -16.34 -17.99 -3.94
CA ASP A 234 -17.82 -18.02 -3.86
C ASP A 234 -18.46 -17.29 -5.05
N GLU A 235 -17.96 -16.11 -5.44
CA GLU A 235 -18.43 -15.39 -6.63
C GLU A 235 -18.22 -16.19 -7.93
N LYS A 236 -17.11 -16.91 -8.05
CA LYS A 236 -16.86 -17.77 -9.22
C LYS A 236 -17.82 -18.95 -9.25
N ALA A 237 -17.98 -19.63 -8.13
CA ALA A 237 -18.91 -20.76 -8.01
C ALA A 237 -20.37 -20.33 -8.31
N ALA A 238 -20.78 -19.15 -7.82
CA ALA A 238 -22.10 -18.59 -8.11
C ALA A 238 -22.28 -18.23 -9.59
N LYS A 239 -21.23 -17.72 -10.27
CA LYS A 239 -21.27 -17.44 -11.71
C LYS A 239 -21.36 -18.72 -12.55
N GLU A 240 -20.54 -19.71 -12.23
CA GLU A 240 -20.54 -21.00 -12.90
C GLU A 240 -21.92 -21.67 -12.79
N GLN A 241 -22.52 -21.66 -11.59
CA GLN A 241 -23.88 -22.17 -11.39
C GLN A 241 -24.95 -21.38 -12.16
N SER A 242 -24.79 -20.06 -12.29
CA SER A 242 -25.72 -19.22 -13.05
C SER A 242 -25.60 -19.46 -14.56
N GLU A 243 -24.40 -19.71 -15.06
CA GLU A 243 -24.12 -20.02 -16.47
C GLU A 243 -24.65 -21.42 -16.83
N GLU A 244 -24.41 -22.42 -15.97
CA GLU A 244 -24.96 -23.77 -16.15
C GLU A 244 -26.50 -23.77 -16.10
N ALA A 245 -27.12 -22.97 -15.19
CA ALA A 245 -28.57 -22.85 -15.13
C ALA A 245 -29.16 -22.11 -16.35
N GLU A 246 -28.40 -21.23 -16.98
CA GLU A 246 -28.80 -20.53 -18.21
C GLU A 246 -28.63 -21.41 -19.45
N GLU A 247 -27.62 -22.26 -19.49
CA GLU A 247 -27.44 -23.28 -20.56
C GLU A 247 -28.47 -24.42 -20.47
N ALA A 248 -28.87 -24.82 -19.26
CA ALA A 248 -29.89 -25.87 -19.03
C ALA A 248 -31.30 -25.42 -19.37
N ARG A 249 -31.57 -24.14 -19.67
CA ARG A 249 -32.90 -23.66 -20.09
C ARG A 249 -33.23 -24.14 -21.51
N PRO A 250 -34.38 -24.84 -21.73
CA PRO A 250 -34.74 -25.36 -23.05
C PRO A 250 -34.84 -24.22 -24.08
N ARG A 251 -34.31 -24.49 -25.26
CA ARG A 251 -34.23 -23.56 -26.43
C ARG A 251 -35.58 -22.88 -26.78
N ALA A 252 -36.71 -23.46 -26.41
CA ALA A 252 -38.05 -22.90 -26.60
C ALA A 252 -38.35 -21.58 -25.83
N ARG A 253 -37.60 -21.29 -24.74
CA ARG A 253 -37.75 -20.01 -24.01
C ARG A 253 -36.79 -18.92 -24.53
N ARG A 254 -35.69 -19.28 -25.21
CA ARG A 254 -34.81 -18.30 -25.87
C ARG A 254 -35.48 -17.66 -27.08
N ALA A 255 -36.25 -18.41 -27.84
CA ALA A 255 -36.98 -17.89 -29.02
C ALA A 255 -38.09 -16.90 -28.68
N ARG A 256 -38.77 -17.06 -27.54
CA ARG A 256 -39.82 -16.12 -27.11
C ARG A 256 -39.33 -14.77 -26.60
N LYS A 257 -38.05 -14.66 -26.18
CA LYS A 257 -37.47 -13.39 -25.72
C LYS A 257 -36.93 -12.54 -26.86
N SER A 258 -36.60 -13.16 -28.02
CA SER A 258 -36.19 -12.44 -29.24
C SER A 258 -37.42 -11.92 -30.04
N ASP A 259 -38.57 -12.56 -29.94
CA ASP A 259 -39.80 -12.14 -30.67
C ASP A 259 -40.54 -11.00 -29.96
N ASP A 260 -40.40 -10.84 -28.65
CA ASP A 260 -41.02 -9.74 -27.90
C ASP A 260 -40.27 -8.41 -28.01
N ALA A 261 -38.98 -8.46 -28.39
CA ALA A 261 -38.17 -7.26 -28.64
C ALA A 261 -38.38 -6.64 -30.04
N SER A 262 -39.08 -7.34 -30.94
CA SER A 262 -39.35 -6.89 -32.32
C SER A 262 -40.74 -6.28 -32.56
N LYS A 263 -41.58 -6.20 -31.52
CA LYS A 263 -42.91 -5.56 -31.55
C LYS A 263 -42.97 -4.33 -30.64
N ALA A 264 -42.15 -3.32 -30.91
CA ALA A 264 -42.43 -1.96 -30.45
C ALA A 264 -43.09 -1.18 -31.60
N PRO A 265 -44.22 -0.48 -31.36
CA PRO A 265 -44.88 0.28 -32.41
C PRO A 265 -44.04 1.51 -32.77
N VAL A 266 -43.84 1.66 -34.07
CA VAL A 266 -43.27 2.88 -34.66
C VAL A 266 -44.31 3.97 -34.48
N ALA A 267 -44.06 4.95 -33.66
CA ALA A 267 -44.80 6.21 -33.65
C ALA A 267 -44.14 7.13 -34.69
N GLU A 268 -44.90 7.45 -35.72
CA GLU A 268 -44.64 8.56 -36.62
C GLU A 268 -44.64 9.85 -35.82
N GLU A 269 -43.57 10.60 -35.86
CA GLU A 269 -43.54 11.97 -35.38
C GLU A 269 -43.07 12.87 -36.54
N GLU A 270 -44.02 13.65 -36.98
CA GLU A 270 -43.87 14.70 -38.00
C GLU A 270 -42.85 15.73 -37.53
N ALA A 271 -42.03 16.16 -38.48
CA ALA A 271 -41.16 17.31 -38.35
C ALA A 271 -41.95 18.62 -38.53
N PRO A 272 -41.66 19.68 -37.80
CA PRO A 272 -41.82 21.03 -38.30
C PRO A 272 -40.49 21.73 -38.57
N ALA A 273 -40.61 22.54 -39.61
CA ALA A 273 -39.64 23.29 -40.37
C ALA A 273 -38.81 24.31 -39.57
N ALA A 274 -37.72 24.66 -40.20
CA ALA A 274 -36.75 25.70 -39.90
C ALA A 274 -37.34 27.07 -39.64
N GLU A 275 -36.71 27.82 -38.72
CA GLU A 275 -36.56 29.27 -38.81
C GLU A 275 -35.14 29.64 -38.38
N GLU A 276 -34.49 30.30 -39.33
CA GLU A 276 -33.24 31.05 -39.19
C GLU A 276 -33.50 32.27 -38.32
N GLU A 277 -32.62 32.56 -37.36
CA GLU A 277 -32.42 33.95 -36.93
C GLU A 277 -30.98 34.20 -36.49
N GLU A 278 -30.52 35.27 -37.06
CA GLU A 278 -29.19 35.86 -37.11
C GLU A 278 -28.53 36.13 -35.75
N ALA A 279 -27.22 36.14 -35.81
CA ALA A 279 -26.34 36.78 -34.81
C ALA A 279 -26.49 38.31 -34.82
N PRO A 280 -26.10 39.01 -33.75
CA PRO A 280 -25.09 40.02 -33.94
C PRO A 280 -23.92 39.95 -32.98
N ALA A 281 -22.80 40.42 -33.53
CA ALA A 281 -21.51 40.64 -32.92
C ALA A 281 -21.48 41.91 -32.02
N ALA A 282 -20.37 41.98 -31.27
CA ALA A 282 -19.71 43.16 -30.65
C ALA A 282 -20.25 43.57 -29.26
N GLU A 283 -19.47 43.55 -28.22
CA GLU A 283 -18.32 44.40 -27.82
C GLU A 283 -17.44 43.67 -26.80
#